data_6d62b69feb14497d9cff6fe267fd1c9b
#
_entry.id   6d62b69feb14497d9cff6fe267fd1c9b
#
_cell.length_a   1.000
_cell.length_b   1.000
_cell.length_c   1.000
_cell.angle_alpha   90.00
_cell.angle_beta   90.00
_cell.angle_gamma   90.00
#
_symmetry.space_group_name_H-M   'P 1'
#
loop_
_entity.id
_entity.type
_entity.pdbx_description
1 polymer ?
#
loop_
_entity_poly.entity_id
_entity_poly.type
_entity_poly.pdbx_seq_one_letter_code
_entity_poly.pdbx_strand_id
1 'polypeptide(L)'
;MKEAERKLAEAKRKDAIEEQEKAKEELEKAKAALEEILRQMREEEKERTLAALEGRFRKMLEMQLKVYEGTKRLDQIPLADRGDDVRVLSGRLGFDERKIVIEADRALALLREEGSSVAFPETVDQMRDDMDQVAHQLGQTEVGQLTQGLEEDIIAALEEIIEALQKAQKDMEQKKQQQQQQQQQQQQQQDDPLVDKIAELKMIRALQMRVNGRTKRYSKMLEDDNDPVGVAKDNELRDAIMKLGDKQEQIQRITRDIVTGKNK
;
A
#
# COMPACT_ATOMS: atom_id res chain seq x y z
N MET A 1 -9.33 -36.52 -31.10
CA MET A 1 -7.97 -36.57 -31.73
C MET A 1 -7.59 -37.95 -32.27
N LYS A 2 -7.46 -39.01 -31.47
CA LYS A 2 -7.11 -40.36 -31.95
C LYS A 2 -8.07 -40.91 -33.04
N GLU A 3 -9.38 -40.60 -32.96
CA GLU A 3 -10.38 -41.01 -33.92
C GLU A 3 -10.22 -40.25 -35.26
N ALA A 4 -9.92 -38.97 -35.23
CA ALA A 4 -9.62 -38.17 -36.43
C ALA A 4 -8.34 -38.67 -37.13
N GLU A 5 -7.30 -39.01 -36.37
CA GLU A 5 -6.04 -39.60 -36.85
C GLU A 5 -6.32 -40.95 -37.58
N ARG A 6 -7.11 -41.83 -36.95
CA ARG A 6 -7.49 -43.11 -37.55
C ARG A 6 -8.27 -42.92 -38.86
N LYS A 7 -9.25 -42.00 -38.90
CA LYS A 7 -10.05 -41.74 -40.10
C LYS A 7 -9.27 -41.10 -41.23
N LEU A 8 -8.25 -40.28 -40.89
CA LEU A 8 -7.30 -39.77 -41.88
C LEU A 8 -6.41 -40.90 -42.46
N ALA A 9 -5.94 -41.82 -41.61
CA ALA A 9 -5.16 -42.99 -42.07
C ALA A 9 -5.97 -43.91 -42.96
N GLU A 10 -7.31 -44.00 -42.80
CA GLU A 10 -8.25 -44.74 -43.63
C GLU A 10 -8.68 -43.98 -44.89
N ALA A 11 -8.12 -42.80 -45.19
CA ALA A 11 -8.46 -41.93 -46.33
C ALA A 11 -9.94 -41.46 -46.37
N LYS A 12 -10.67 -41.50 -45.26
CA LYS A 12 -12.05 -41.02 -45.10
C LYS A 12 -12.11 -39.53 -44.81
N ARG A 13 -11.84 -38.70 -45.76
CA ARG A 13 -11.63 -37.26 -45.61
C ARG A 13 -12.81 -36.53 -44.92
N LYS A 14 -14.06 -36.82 -45.27
CA LYS A 14 -15.23 -36.17 -44.68
C LYS A 14 -15.38 -36.49 -43.19
N ASP A 15 -15.28 -37.74 -42.81
CA ASP A 15 -15.41 -38.21 -41.44
C ASP A 15 -14.23 -37.71 -40.57
N ALA A 16 -13.04 -37.58 -41.16
CA ALA A 16 -11.88 -37.05 -40.46
C ALA A 16 -12.04 -35.54 -40.14
N ILE A 17 -12.61 -34.74 -41.04
CA ILE A 17 -12.91 -33.33 -40.83
C ILE A 17 -13.92 -33.16 -39.68
N GLU A 18 -15.02 -33.95 -39.70
CA GLU A 18 -16.02 -33.88 -38.63
C GLU A 18 -15.44 -34.21 -37.24
N GLU A 19 -14.58 -35.23 -37.15
CA GLU A 19 -13.93 -35.58 -35.90
C GLU A 19 -12.87 -34.53 -35.47
N GLN A 20 -12.25 -33.85 -36.42
CA GLN A 20 -11.36 -32.72 -36.11
C GLN A 20 -12.14 -31.52 -35.58
N GLU A 21 -13.29 -31.20 -36.14
CA GLU A 21 -14.17 -30.13 -35.62
C GLU A 21 -14.67 -30.45 -34.21
N LYS A 22 -15.14 -31.67 -33.95
CA LYS A 22 -15.52 -32.10 -32.60
C LYS A 22 -14.36 -32.00 -31.62
N ALA A 23 -13.17 -32.45 -32.01
CA ALA A 23 -11.97 -32.34 -31.16
C ALA A 23 -11.62 -30.90 -30.89
N LYS A 24 -11.78 -29.98 -31.85
CA LYS A 24 -11.57 -28.55 -31.67
C LYS A 24 -12.59 -27.95 -30.70
N GLU A 25 -13.87 -28.25 -30.83
CA GLU A 25 -14.91 -27.82 -29.91
C GLU A 25 -14.63 -28.29 -28.46
N GLU A 26 -14.22 -29.55 -28.29
CA GLU A 26 -13.87 -30.09 -26.98
C GLU A 26 -12.64 -29.36 -26.37
N LEU A 27 -11.64 -29.02 -27.18
CA LEU A 27 -10.48 -28.25 -26.74
C LEU A 27 -10.86 -26.82 -26.38
N GLU A 28 -11.75 -26.19 -27.14
CA GLU A 28 -12.24 -24.83 -26.81
C GLU A 28 -13.05 -24.84 -25.51
N LYS A 29 -13.88 -25.84 -25.26
CA LYS A 29 -14.60 -26.02 -23.98
C LYS A 29 -13.64 -26.26 -22.82
N ALA A 30 -12.65 -27.12 -23.02
CA ALA A 30 -11.63 -27.38 -22.00
C ALA A 30 -10.80 -26.12 -21.69
N LYS A 31 -10.44 -25.34 -22.72
CA LYS A 31 -9.75 -24.06 -22.55
C LYS A 31 -10.59 -23.07 -21.73
N ALA A 32 -11.86 -22.90 -22.09
CA ALA A 32 -12.77 -22.01 -21.37
C ALA A 32 -12.95 -22.43 -19.90
N ALA A 33 -13.05 -23.74 -19.63
CA ALA A 33 -13.14 -24.25 -18.27
C ALA A 33 -11.86 -24.00 -17.46
N LEU A 34 -10.67 -24.13 -18.06
CA LEU A 34 -9.40 -23.83 -17.41
C LEU A 34 -9.24 -22.32 -17.14
N GLU A 35 -9.62 -21.47 -18.10
CA GLU A 35 -9.61 -20.01 -17.94
C GLU A 35 -10.51 -19.58 -16.77
N GLU A 36 -11.69 -20.20 -16.64
CA GLU A 36 -12.61 -19.94 -15.53
C GLU A 36 -12.03 -20.37 -14.18
N ILE A 37 -11.42 -21.56 -14.10
CA ILE A 37 -10.76 -22.03 -12.88
C ILE A 37 -9.61 -21.09 -12.49
N LEU A 38 -8.78 -20.69 -13.44
CA LEU A 38 -7.67 -19.76 -13.18
C LEU A 38 -8.19 -18.40 -12.69
N ARG A 39 -9.28 -17.91 -13.24
CA ARG A 39 -9.93 -16.68 -12.81
C ARG A 39 -10.41 -16.80 -11.36
N GLN A 40 -11.10 -17.86 -11.02
CA GLN A 40 -11.60 -18.10 -9.66
C GLN A 40 -10.44 -18.19 -8.64
N MET A 41 -9.36 -18.90 -8.99
CA MET A 41 -8.18 -18.99 -8.14
C MET A 41 -7.53 -17.62 -7.89
N ARG A 42 -7.42 -16.77 -8.92
CA ARG A 42 -6.88 -15.41 -8.79
C ARG A 42 -7.77 -14.52 -7.93
N GLU A 43 -9.08 -14.59 -8.10
CA GLU A 43 -10.03 -13.84 -7.27
C GLU A 43 -9.94 -14.26 -5.79
N GLU A 44 -9.84 -15.56 -5.50
CA GLU A 44 -9.65 -16.05 -4.13
C GLU A 44 -8.30 -15.60 -3.53
N GLU A 45 -7.23 -15.61 -4.32
CA GLU A 45 -5.91 -15.16 -3.88
C GLU A 45 -5.91 -13.67 -3.55
N LYS A 46 -6.51 -12.84 -4.41
CA LYS A 46 -6.69 -11.39 -4.16
C LYS A 46 -7.49 -11.13 -2.88
N GLU A 47 -8.57 -11.86 -2.68
CA GLU A 47 -9.41 -11.73 -1.48
C GLU A 47 -8.63 -12.04 -0.21
N ARG A 48 -7.83 -13.13 -0.22
CA ARG A 48 -6.95 -13.51 0.90
C ARG A 48 -5.87 -12.45 1.15
N THR A 49 -5.27 -11.92 0.09
CA THR A 49 -4.25 -10.87 0.17
C THR A 49 -4.82 -9.58 0.77
N LEU A 50 -5.99 -9.13 0.30
CA LEU A 50 -6.67 -7.95 0.83
C LEU A 50 -7.00 -8.11 2.33
N ALA A 51 -7.55 -9.26 2.72
CA ALA A 51 -7.88 -9.54 4.12
C ALA A 51 -6.63 -9.60 5.02
N ALA A 52 -5.56 -10.22 4.53
CA ALA A 52 -4.29 -10.31 5.25
C ALA A 52 -3.64 -8.93 5.44
N LEU A 53 -3.65 -8.09 4.39
CA LEU A 53 -3.15 -6.72 4.45
C LEU A 53 -3.99 -5.86 5.40
N GLU A 54 -5.32 -5.89 5.31
CA GLU A 54 -6.19 -5.14 6.20
C GLU A 54 -5.94 -5.50 7.67
N GLY A 55 -5.91 -6.79 8.00
CA GLY A 55 -5.63 -7.25 9.36
C GLY A 55 -4.27 -6.77 9.87
N ARG A 56 -3.25 -6.75 9.02
CA ARG A 56 -1.91 -6.27 9.35
C ARG A 56 -1.90 -4.75 9.59
N PHE A 57 -2.52 -3.96 8.73
CA PHE A 57 -2.58 -2.51 8.90
C PHE A 57 -3.40 -2.08 10.12
N ARG A 58 -4.49 -2.78 10.44
CA ARG A 58 -5.24 -2.56 11.69
C ARG A 58 -4.39 -2.82 12.93
N LYS A 59 -3.60 -3.89 12.94
CA LYS A 59 -2.66 -4.18 14.02
C LYS A 59 -1.60 -3.09 14.15
N MET A 60 -1.04 -2.62 13.03
CA MET A 60 -0.08 -1.53 13.02
C MET A 60 -0.68 -0.25 13.58
N LEU A 61 -1.91 0.10 13.19
CA LEU A 61 -2.64 1.27 13.71
C LEU A 61 -2.83 1.18 15.23
N GLU A 62 -3.24 0.01 15.75
CA GLU A 62 -3.39 -0.19 17.20
C GLU A 62 -2.06 0.01 17.95
N MET A 63 -0.96 -0.51 17.40
CA MET A 63 0.37 -0.36 17.97
C MET A 63 0.82 1.10 17.91
N GLN A 64 0.61 1.79 16.78
CA GLN A 64 0.99 3.18 16.58
C GLN A 64 0.26 4.14 17.54
N LEU A 65 -1.03 3.93 17.75
CA LEU A 65 -1.81 4.71 18.72
C LEU A 65 -1.24 4.57 20.14
N LYS A 66 -0.78 3.38 20.52
CA LYS A 66 -0.14 3.16 21.85
C LYS A 66 1.19 3.90 21.99
N VAL A 67 2.01 3.88 20.92
CA VAL A 67 3.28 4.62 20.89
C VAL A 67 2.99 6.12 21.00
N TYR A 68 2.11 6.65 20.16
CA TYR A 68 1.73 8.06 20.14
C TYR A 68 1.22 8.57 21.51
N GLU A 69 0.31 7.82 22.14
CA GLU A 69 -0.16 8.16 23.49
C GLU A 69 0.96 8.14 24.52
N GLY A 70 1.93 7.23 24.37
CA GLY A 70 3.13 7.18 25.19
C GLY A 70 4.01 8.39 24.99
N THR A 71 4.29 8.76 23.75
CA THR A 71 5.07 9.95 23.37
C THR A 71 4.47 11.21 23.95
N LYS A 72 3.15 11.41 23.80
CA LYS A 72 2.44 12.57 24.38
C LYS A 72 2.55 12.63 25.89
N ARG A 73 2.44 11.50 26.58
CA ARG A 73 2.61 11.48 28.05
C ARG A 73 4.02 11.87 28.48
N LEU A 74 5.04 11.43 27.76
CA LEU A 74 6.42 11.78 28.05
C LEU A 74 6.70 13.26 27.76
N ASP A 75 6.09 13.83 26.71
CA ASP A 75 6.27 15.24 26.37
C ASP A 75 5.66 16.19 27.39
N GLN A 76 4.61 15.78 28.12
CA GLN A 76 4.01 16.55 29.21
C GLN A 76 4.94 16.71 30.42
N ILE A 77 5.99 15.88 30.53
CA ILE A 77 6.98 16.01 31.62
C ILE A 77 7.90 17.20 31.32
N PRO A 78 7.99 18.18 32.22
CA PRO A 78 8.88 19.33 32.02
C PRO A 78 10.34 18.89 31.78
N LEU A 79 11.06 19.60 30.91
CA LEU A 79 12.44 19.24 30.55
C LEU A 79 13.37 19.11 31.79
N ALA A 80 13.16 19.94 32.81
CA ALA A 80 13.92 19.89 34.04
C ALA A 80 13.72 18.60 34.86
N ASP A 81 12.57 17.91 34.66
CA ASP A 81 12.18 16.71 35.39
C ASP A 81 12.42 15.43 34.57
N ARG A 82 12.93 15.56 33.33
CA ARG A 82 13.23 14.42 32.46
C ARG A 82 14.54 13.74 32.88
N GLY A 83 14.42 12.74 33.75
CA GLY A 83 15.51 11.89 34.19
C GLY A 83 15.68 10.60 33.37
N ASP A 84 16.46 9.66 33.94
CA ASP A 84 16.72 8.36 33.36
C ASP A 84 15.43 7.55 33.09
N ASP A 85 14.41 7.72 33.91
CA ASP A 85 13.13 7.04 33.73
C ASP A 85 12.47 7.44 32.40
N VAL A 86 12.48 8.73 32.05
CA VAL A 86 11.93 9.20 30.76
C VAL A 86 12.73 8.63 29.59
N ARG A 87 14.05 8.59 29.71
CA ARG A 87 14.94 8.00 28.69
C ARG A 87 14.66 6.52 28.49
N VAL A 88 14.46 5.75 29.56
CA VAL A 88 14.13 4.32 29.49
C VAL A 88 12.75 4.10 28.87
N LEU A 89 11.75 4.90 29.24
CA LEU A 89 10.39 4.80 28.69
C LEU A 89 10.36 5.19 27.21
N SER A 90 11.01 6.28 26.82
CA SER A 90 11.14 6.68 25.42
C SER A 90 11.86 5.62 24.59
N GLY A 91 12.94 5.03 25.09
CA GLY A 91 13.63 3.93 24.44
C GLY A 91 12.75 2.69 24.23
N ARG A 92 11.82 2.40 25.16
CA ARG A 92 10.80 1.33 25.00
C ARG A 92 9.81 1.66 23.89
N LEU A 93 9.33 2.89 23.82
CA LEU A 93 8.46 3.33 22.75
C LEU A 93 9.15 3.21 21.39
N GLY A 94 10.43 3.63 21.28
CA GLY A 94 11.21 3.45 20.07
C GLY A 94 11.44 1.99 19.69
N PHE A 95 11.55 1.09 20.67
CA PHE A 95 11.59 -0.35 20.41
C PHE A 95 10.24 -0.90 19.93
N ASP A 96 9.13 -0.42 20.49
CA ASP A 96 7.78 -0.81 20.02
C ASP A 96 7.50 -0.27 18.62
N GLU A 97 7.95 0.94 18.29
CA GLU A 97 7.88 1.50 16.94
C GLU A 97 8.66 0.65 15.92
N ARG A 98 9.85 0.16 16.24
CA ARG A 98 10.59 -0.77 15.37
C ARG A 98 9.84 -2.07 15.06
N LYS A 99 8.98 -2.54 15.96
CA LYS A 99 8.10 -3.69 15.67
C LYS A 99 7.06 -3.32 14.60
N ILE A 100 6.59 -2.08 14.58
CA ILE A 100 5.66 -1.59 13.57
C ILE A 100 6.37 -1.50 12.22
N VAL A 101 7.62 -1.01 12.19
CA VAL A 101 8.47 -1.02 10.98
C VAL A 101 8.57 -2.43 10.38
N ILE A 102 8.81 -3.45 11.20
CA ILE A 102 8.89 -4.85 10.72
C ILE A 102 7.56 -5.30 10.10
N GLU A 103 6.42 -4.93 10.67
CA GLU A 103 5.12 -5.26 10.08
C GLU A 103 4.88 -4.47 8.77
N ALA A 104 5.36 -3.22 8.67
CA ALA A 104 5.32 -2.43 7.44
C ALA A 104 6.20 -3.07 6.33
N ASP A 105 7.41 -3.52 6.65
CA ASP A 105 8.29 -4.24 5.70
C ASP A 105 7.61 -5.51 5.15
N ARG A 106 6.91 -6.26 5.99
CA ARG A 106 6.16 -7.45 5.57
C ARG A 106 4.96 -7.11 4.68
N ALA A 107 4.24 -6.03 4.99
CA ALA A 107 3.16 -5.55 4.14
C ALA A 107 3.68 -5.07 2.78
N LEU A 108 4.80 -4.35 2.79
CA LEU A 108 5.45 -3.86 1.58
C LEU A 108 5.93 -4.99 0.66
N ALA A 109 6.48 -6.06 1.24
CA ALA A 109 6.87 -7.24 0.48
C ALA A 109 5.68 -7.88 -0.24
N LEU A 110 4.55 -8.06 0.44
CA LEU A 110 3.32 -8.59 -0.16
C LEU A 110 2.78 -7.69 -1.27
N LEU A 111 2.79 -6.37 -1.07
CA LEU A 111 2.32 -5.41 -2.07
C LEU A 111 3.21 -5.38 -3.32
N ARG A 112 4.52 -5.52 -3.15
CA ARG A 112 5.49 -5.59 -4.26
C ARG A 112 5.41 -6.91 -5.02
N GLU A 113 5.11 -8.02 -4.34
CA GLU A 113 4.89 -9.33 -4.95
C GLU A 113 3.61 -9.36 -5.78
N GLU A 114 2.53 -8.75 -5.28
CA GLU A 114 1.27 -8.63 -5.99
C GLU A 114 1.40 -7.76 -7.27
N GLY A 115 2.12 -6.64 -7.19
CA GLY A 115 2.66 -5.91 -8.32
C GLY A 115 1.66 -5.13 -9.18
N SER A 116 0.35 -5.14 -8.88
CA SER A 116 -0.67 -4.46 -9.69
C SER A 116 -0.83 -2.97 -9.42
N SER A 117 -0.29 -2.48 -8.30
CA SER A 117 -0.36 -1.09 -7.84
C SER A 117 1.03 -0.48 -7.71
N VAL A 118 1.18 0.81 -8.04
CA VAL A 118 2.42 1.58 -7.88
C VAL A 118 2.33 2.53 -6.68
N ALA A 119 1.21 3.20 -6.51
CA ALA A 119 1.03 4.19 -5.45
C ALA A 119 0.91 3.54 -4.07
N PHE A 120 0.38 2.32 -3.99
CA PHE A 120 0.18 1.64 -2.72
C PHE A 120 1.52 1.24 -2.05
N PRO A 121 2.41 0.48 -2.71
CA PRO A 121 3.74 0.19 -2.16
C PRO A 121 4.51 1.45 -1.78
N GLU A 122 4.47 2.49 -2.60
CA GLU A 122 5.15 3.76 -2.32
C GLU A 122 4.58 4.46 -1.08
N THR A 123 3.25 4.44 -0.90
CA THR A 123 2.62 5.00 0.30
C THR A 123 3.09 4.29 1.57
N VAL A 124 3.18 2.96 1.52
CA VAL A 124 3.67 2.14 2.64
C VAL A 124 5.16 2.35 2.88
N ASP A 125 5.96 2.49 1.83
CA ASP A 125 7.41 2.73 1.92
C ASP A 125 7.70 4.08 2.61
N GLN A 126 7.03 5.15 2.18
CA GLN A 126 7.18 6.47 2.83
C GLN A 126 6.69 6.48 4.28
N MET A 127 5.61 5.78 4.58
CA MET A 127 5.11 5.62 5.94
C MET A 127 6.09 4.82 6.81
N ARG A 128 6.66 3.75 6.28
CA ARG A 128 7.70 2.94 6.93
C ARG A 128 8.94 3.75 7.26
N ASP A 129 9.38 4.62 6.35
CA ASP A 129 10.50 5.53 6.59
C ASP A 129 10.20 6.54 7.71
N ASP A 130 8.96 7.03 7.77
CA ASP A 130 8.51 7.89 8.87
C ASP A 130 8.51 7.15 10.22
N MET A 131 8.05 5.89 10.25
CA MET A 131 8.10 5.03 11.44
C MET A 131 9.55 4.80 11.90
N ASP A 132 10.49 4.55 10.99
CA ASP A 132 11.90 4.38 11.33
C ASP A 132 12.50 5.67 11.90
N GLN A 133 12.09 6.82 11.36
CA GLN A 133 12.49 8.12 11.91
C GLN A 133 11.92 8.33 13.31
N VAL A 134 10.66 8.04 13.57
CA VAL A 134 10.04 8.09 14.89
C VAL A 134 10.78 7.17 15.87
N ALA A 135 11.08 5.93 15.47
CA ALA A 135 11.83 4.99 16.29
C ALA A 135 13.22 5.53 16.67
N HIS A 136 13.88 6.22 15.72
CA HIS A 136 15.18 6.88 15.98
C HIS A 136 15.05 8.02 16.99
N GLN A 137 14.10 8.96 16.75
CA GLN A 137 13.86 10.11 17.61
C GLN A 137 13.49 9.70 19.05
N LEU A 138 12.61 8.72 19.20
CA LEU A 138 12.26 8.15 20.51
C LEU A 138 13.47 7.52 21.20
N GLY A 139 14.37 6.88 20.42
CA GLY A 139 15.63 6.36 20.93
C GLY A 139 16.56 7.46 21.48
N GLN A 140 16.46 8.68 20.99
CA GLN A 140 17.19 9.87 21.44
C GLN A 140 16.41 10.67 22.52
N THR A 141 15.26 10.19 22.96
CA THR A 141 14.37 10.87 23.91
C THR A 141 13.73 12.16 23.32
N GLU A 142 13.65 12.24 21.98
CA GLU A 142 13.01 13.33 21.27
C GLU A 142 11.50 13.01 21.13
N VAL A 143 10.72 13.53 22.09
CA VAL A 143 9.27 13.26 22.20
C VAL A 143 8.42 14.47 21.83
N GLY A 144 9.04 15.51 21.26
CA GLY A 144 8.40 16.80 20.97
C GLY A 144 7.52 16.82 19.73
N GLN A 145 7.18 18.05 19.31
CA GLN A 145 6.23 18.27 18.20
C GLN A 145 6.65 17.66 16.86
N LEU A 146 7.94 17.54 16.58
CA LEU A 146 8.41 16.93 15.34
C LEU A 146 8.06 15.43 15.33
N THR A 147 8.40 14.71 16.40
CA THR A 147 8.09 13.27 16.54
C THR A 147 6.58 13.04 16.52
N GLN A 148 5.82 13.78 17.33
CA GLN A 148 4.36 13.67 17.38
C GLN A 148 3.70 13.96 16.03
N GLY A 149 4.19 14.97 15.31
CA GLY A 149 3.68 15.29 13.98
C GLY A 149 3.94 14.19 12.93
N LEU A 150 5.02 13.41 13.05
CA LEU A 150 5.27 12.22 12.25
C LEU A 150 4.32 11.09 12.64
N GLU A 151 4.14 10.85 13.93
CA GLU A 151 3.21 9.83 14.45
C GLU A 151 1.76 10.09 13.99
N GLU A 152 1.31 11.36 14.02
CA GLU A 152 -0.02 11.75 13.51
C GLU A 152 -0.16 11.47 12.00
N ASP A 153 0.87 11.79 11.21
CA ASP A 153 0.86 11.53 9.78
C ASP A 153 0.88 10.02 9.47
N ILE A 154 1.55 9.19 10.28
CA ILE A 154 1.55 7.73 10.18
C ILE A 154 0.16 7.17 10.50
N ILE A 155 -0.47 7.63 11.58
CA ILE A 155 -1.82 7.23 11.97
C ILE A 155 -2.80 7.52 10.83
N ALA A 156 -2.79 8.76 10.30
CA ALA A 156 -3.63 9.14 9.19
C ALA A 156 -3.38 8.29 7.93
N ALA A 157 -2.12 7.94 7.64
CA ALA A 157 -1.78 7.06 6.53
C ALA A 157 -2.33 5.64 6.71
N LEU A 158 -2.23 5.08 7.92
CA LEU A 158 -2.75 3.76 8.24
C LEU A 158 -4.28 3.71 8.10
N GLU A 159 -4.99 4.74 8.58
CA GLU A 159 -6.44 4.88 8.45
C GLU A 159 -6.89 4.94 6.98
N GLU A 160 -6.22 5.77 6.17
CA GLU A 160 -6.50 5.88 4.73
C GLU A 160 -6.27 4.56 3.98
N ILE A 161 -5.19 3.83 4.30
CA ILE A 161 -4.88 2.53 3.72
C ILE A 161 -5.95 1.50 4.09
N ILE A 162 -6.36 1.43 5.36
CA ILE A 162 -7.41 0.52 5.84
C ILE A 162 -8.73 0.82 5.12
N GLU A 163 -9.12 2.08 4.98
CA GLU A 163 -10.32 2.48 4.25
C GLU A 163 -10.26 2.04 2.77
N ALA A 164 -9.13 2.24 2.11
CA ALA A 164 -8.93 1.82 0.72
C ALA A 164 -9.05 0.30 0.55
N LEU A 165 -8.47 -0.49 1.45
CA LEU A 165 -8.55 -1.95 1.44
C LEU A 165 -9.97 -2.45 1.68
N GLN A 166 -10.68 -1.87 2.63
CA GLN A 166 -12.10 -2.20 2.89
C GLN A 166 -12.99 -1.89 1.70
N LYS A 167 -12.73 -0.77 1.03
CA LYS A 167 -13.44 -0.44 -0.19
C LYS A 167 -13.18 -1.46 -1.27
N ALA A 168 -11.91 -1.83 -1.51
CA ALA A 168 -11.54 -2.83 -2.49
C ALA A 168 -12.22 -4.19 -2.23
N GLN A 169 -12.30 -4.63 -0.96
CA GLN A 169 -13.02 -5.85 -0.57
C GLN A 169 -14.52 -5.77 -0.89
N LYS A 170 -15.18 -4.66 -0.54
CA LYS A 170 -16.60 -4.45 -0.84
C LYS A 170 -16.87 -4.44 -2.35
N ASP A 171 -16.01 -3.79 -3.12
CA ASP A 171 -16.14 -3.74 -4.58
C ASP A 171 -16.00 -5.15 -5.20
N MET A 172 -15.10 -5.99 -4.67
CA MET A 172 -14.97 -7.39 -5.07
C MET A 172 -16.23 -8.22 -4.73
N GLU A 173 -16.76 -8.08 -3.53
CA GLU A 173 -18.00 -8.77 -3.12
C GLU A 173 -19.18 -8.38 -4.00
N GLN A 174 -19.33 -7.09 -4.34
CA GLN A 174 -20.39 -6.61 -5.23
C GLN A 174 -20.24 -7.17 -6.64
N LYS A 175 -19.02 -7.22 -7.19
CA LYS A 175 -18.74 -7.84 -8.49
C LYS A 175 -19.12 -9.32 -8.50
N LYS A 176 -18.78 -10.09 -7.45
CA LYS A 176 -19.14 -11.50 -7.32
C LYS A 176 -20.67 -11.70 -7.31
N GLN A 177 -21.41 -10.88 -6.57
CA GLN A 177 -22.87 -10.95 -6.53
C GLN A 177 -23.52 -10.62 -7.88
N GLN A 178 -23.00 -9.64 -8.60
CA GLN A 178 -23.49 -9.28 -9.94
C GLN A 178 -23.19 -10.36 -10.98
N GLN A 179 -22.03 -11.01 -10.92
CA GLN A 179 -21.67 -12.11 -11.81
C GLN A 179 -22.55 -13.34 -11.59
N GLN A 180 -22.92 -13.65 -10.35
CA GLN A 180 -23.85 -14.75 -10.06
C GLN A 180 -25.27 -14.50 -10.59
N GLN A 181 -25.67 -13.24 -10.77
CA GLN A 181 -26.99 -12.87 -11.32
C GLN A 181 -27.02 -12.79 -12.85
N GLN A 182 -25.86 -12.64 -13.49
CA GLN A 182 -25.72 -12.52 -14.95
C GLN A 182 -24.98 -13.72 -15.55
N GLN A 183 -25.64 -14.87 -15.60
CA GLN A 183 -25.15 -16.04 -16.31
C GLN A 183 -25.21 -15.87 -17.86
N GLN A 184 -24.60 -14.87 -18.43
CA GLN A 184 -24.32 -14.81 -19.90
C GLN A 184 -23.81 -13.40 -20.28
N GLN A 185 -22.51 -13.18 -20.17
CA GLN A 185 -21.79 -12.35 -21.15
C GLN A 185 -20.29 -12.51 -20.90
N GLN A 186 -19.62 -13.15 -21.85
CA GLN A 186 -18.16 -13.20 -21.94
C GLN A 186 -17.62 -11.78 -22.13
N GLN A 187 -17.15 -11.16 -21.08
CA GLN A 187 -16.25 -10.01 -21.17
C GLN A 187 -14.83 -10.49 -20.94
N GLN A 188 -13.95 -10.18 -21.90
CA GLN A 188 -12.51 -10.27 -21.73
C GLN A 188 -12.12 -9.37 -20.55
N GLN A 189 -11.95 -9.95 -19.37
CA GLN A 189 -11.46 -9.23 -18.23
C GLN A 189 -9.93 -9.21 -18.28
N GLN A 190 -9.36 -8.01 -18.43
CA GLN A 190 -7.99 -7.73 -18.03
C GLN A 190 -7.83 -8.03 -16.53
N ASP A 191 -6.65 -8.46 -16.11
CA ASP A 191 -6.33 -8.63 -14.70
C ASP A 191 -6.61 -7.32 -13.93
N ASP A 192 -7.69 -7.32 -13.15
CA ASP A 192 -8.05 -6.17 -12.31
C ASP A 192 -6.98 -5.95 -11.24
N PRO A 193 -6.46 -4.74 -11.06
CA PRO A 193 -5.50 -4.44 -10.01
C PRO A 193 -6.10 -4.63 -8.61
N LEU A 194 -5.25 -4.76 -7.59
CA LEU A 194 -5.67 -4.93 -6.18
C LEU A 194 -6.53 -3.76 -5.70
N VAL A 195 -6.17 -2.55 -6.12
CA VAL A 195 -6.93 -1.31 -5.90
C VAL A 195 -7.17 -0.62 -7.23
N ASP A 196 -8.33 0.01 -7.38
CA ASP A 196 -8.68 0.72 -8.61
C ASP A 196 -7.79 1.97 -8.82
N LYS A 197 -7.71 2.45 -10.06
CA LYS A 197 -6.92 3.64 -10.41
C LYS A 197 -7.34 4.90 -9.63
N ILE A 198 -8.61 4.97 -9.24
CA ILE A 198 -9.12 6.11 -8.44
C ILE A 198 -8.56 6.03 -7.02
N ALA A 199 -8.47 4.83 -6.45
CA ALA A 199 -7.83 4.64 -5.13
C ALA A 199 -6.34 4.99 -5.18
N GLU A 200 -5.61 4.59 -6.22
CA GLU A 200 -4.21 5.00 -6.40
C GLU A 200 -4.05 6.52 -6.49
N LEU A 201 -4.88 7.21 -7.26
CA LEU A 201 -4.85 8.66 -7.36
C LEU A 201 -5.19 9.35 -6.03
N LYS A 202 -6.08 8.78 -5.23
CA LYS A 202 -6.37 9.27 -3.87
C LYS A 202 -5.16 9.11 -2.96
N MET A 203 -4.45 7.99 -3.03
CA MET A 203 -3.21 7.78 -2.26
C MET A 203 -2.13 8.81 -2.64
N ILE A 204 -1.92 9.07 -3.93
CA ILE A 204 -0.99 10.12 -4.39
C ILE A 204 -1.39 11.49 -3.85
N ARG A 205 -2.68 11.82 -3.91
CA ARG A 205 -3.19 13.08 -3.33
C ARG A 205 -2.92 13.16 -1.83
N ALA A 206 -3.13 12.08 -1.10
CA ALA A 206 -2.87 12.02 0.33
C ALA A 206 -1.37 12.21 0.65
N LEU A 207 -0.48 11.57 -0.10
CA LEU A 207 0.96 11.79 -0.01
C LEU A 207 1.32 13.28 -0.22
N GLN A 208 0.77 13.91 -1.26
CA GLN A 208 1.01 15.34 -1.53
C GLN A 208 0.45 16.22 -0.41
N MET A 209 -0.71 15.91 0.13
CA MET A 209 -1.29 16.67 1.25
C MET A 209 -0.44 16.57 2.51
N ARG A 210 0.17 15.39 2.79
CA ARG A 210 1.11 15.21 3.91
C ARG A 210 2.37 16.06 3.72
N VAL A 211 2.98 16.03 2.53
CA VAL A 211 4.14 16.89 2.23
C VAL A 211 3.78 18.37 2.43
N ASN A 212 2.65 18.82 1.89
CA ASN A 212 2.19 20.21 2.06
C ASN A 212 1.92 20.58 3.52
N GLY A 213 1.33 19.67 4.29
CA GLY A 213 1.06 19.85 5.72
C GLY A 213 2.36 19.98 6.52
N ARG A 214 3.33 19.10 6.28
CA ARG A 214 4.66 19.14 6.90
C ARG A 214 5.41 20.42 6.52
N THR A 215 5.41 20.80 5.26
CA THR A 215 6.02 22.06 4.81
C THR A 215 5.46 23.24 5.58
N LYS A 216 4.15 23.32 5.79
CA LYS A 216 3.51 24.38 6.58
C LYS A 216 3.87 24.31 8.07
N ARG A 217 3.97 23.10 8.66
CA ARG A 217 4.42 22.94 10.06
C ARG A 217 5.87 23.40 10.24
N TYR A 218 6.74 22.97 9.35
CA TYR A 218 8.17 23.32 9.40
C TYR A 218 8.41 24.81 9.10
N SER A 219 7.65 25.41 8.18
CA SER A 219 7.69 26.85 7.93
C SER A 219 7.40 27.66 9.19
N LYS A 220 6.39 27.26 9.97
CA LYS A 220 6.08 27.94 11.24
C LYS A 220 7.19 27.84 12.29
N MET A 221 7.97 26.75 12.26
CA MET A 221 9.13 26.58 13.17
C MET A 221 10.33 27.42 12.72
N LEU A 222 10.33 27.91 11.46
CA LEU A 222 11.36 28.76 10.88
C LEU A 222 11.04 30.25 10.99
N GLU A 223 9.82 30.62 11.41
CA GLU A 223 9.42 32.01 11.55
C GLU A 223 10.27 32.70 12.65
N ASP A 224 11.21 33.55 12.20
CA ASP A 224 12.02 34.44 13.04
C ASP A 224 11.90 35.84 12.45
N ASP A 225 11.41 36.82 13.22
CA ASP A 225 11.24 38.19 12.77
C ASP A 225 12.53 38.84 12.24
N ASN A 226 13.69 38.25 12.62
CA ASN A 226 15.02 38.72 12.19
C ASN A 226 15.60 37.95 10.99
N ASP A 227 14.92 36.89 10.52
CA ASP A 227 15.37 36.07 9.38
C ASP A 227 14.20 35.82 8.38
N PRO A 228 13.91 36.80 7.50
CA PRO A 228 12.80 36.67 6.53
C PRO A 228 13.01 35.57 5.47
N VAL A 229 14.23 35.00 5.36
CA VAL A 229 14.53 33.89 4.46
C VAL A 229 14.18 32.54 5.10
N GLY A 230 14.15 32.47 6.44
CA GLY A 230 13.75 31.29 7.18
C GLY A 230 14.73 30.10 6.98
N VAL A 231 16.02 30.34 7.16
CA VAL A 231 17.03 29.27 7.09
C VAL A 231 17.00 28.45 8.38
N ALA A 232 16.79 27.12 8.25
CA ALA A 232 16.88 26.23 9.38
C ALA A 232 18.28 26.28 10.03
N LYS A 233 18.36 26.78 11.25
CA LYS A 233 19.58 26.84 12.07
C LYS A 233 19.83 25.53 12.82
N ASP A 234 18.76 24.79 13.06
CA ASP A 234 18.76 23.47 13.65
C ASP A 234 18.98 22.38 12.59
N ASN A 235 19.95 21.49 12.84
CA ASN A 235 20.28 20.40 11.91
C ASN A 235 19.11 19.42 11.75
N GLU A 236 18.36 19.15 12.79
CA GLU A 236 17.21 18.23 12.77
C GLU A 236 16.11 18.76 11.84
N LEU A 237 15.72 20.02 11.98
CA LEU A 237 14.73 20.66 11.12
C LEU A 237 15.22 20.77 9.67
N ARG A 238 16.51 21.02 9.47
CA ARG A 238 17.13 21.05 8.15
C ARG A 238 17.05 19.70 7.46
N ASP A 239 17.40 18.61 8.15
CA ASP A 239 17.32 17.24 7.62
C ASP A 239 15.87 16.86 7.34
N ALA A 240 14.93 17.25 8.20
CA ALA A 240 13.50 17.04 7.98
C ALA A 240 12.99 17.74 6.70
N ILE A 241 13.43 18.97 6.43
CA ILE A 241 13.07 19.71 5.20
C ILE A 241 13.70 19.06 3.97
N MET A 242 14.95 18.61 4.04
CA MET A 242 15.60 17.90 2.93
C MET A 242 14.83 16.61 2.57
N LYS A 243 14.45 15.82 3.54
CA LYS A 243 13.63 14.62 3.35
C LYS A 243 12.27 14.92 2.70
N LEU A 244 11.66 16.09 2.95
CA LEU A 244 10.45 16.50 2.24
C LEU A 244 10.69 16.72 0.74
N GLY A 245 11.86 17.25 0.37
CA GLY A 245 12.27 17.38 -1.03
C GLY A 245 12.33 16.02 -1.72
N ASP A 246 12.96 15.03 -1.10
CA ASP A 246 13.07 13.65 -1.60
C ASP A 246 11.68 13.02 -1.78
N LYS A 247 10.79 13.17 -0.78
CA LYS A 247 9.40 12.69 -0.87
C LYS A 247 8.61 13.37 -2.00
N GLN A 248 8.81 14.66 -2.22
CA GLN A 248 8.17 15.37 -3.33
C GLN A 248 8.64 14.85 -4.69
N GLU A 249 9.93 14.53 -4.84
CA GLU A 249 10.47 13.91 -6.05
C GLU A 249 9.88 12.52 -6.29
N GLN A 250 9.75 11.71 -5.24
CA GLN A 250 9.11 10.39 -5.32
C GLN A 250 7.66 10.49 -5.78
N ILE A 251 6.86 11.40 -5.20
CA ILE A 251 5.46 11.64 -5.62
C ILE A 251 5.39 12.03 -7.10
N GLN A 252 6.29 12.91 -7.55
CA GLN A 252 6.35 13.30 -8.96
C GLN A 252 6.64 12.10 -9.86
N ARG A 253 7.57 11.22 -9.48
CA ARG A 253 7.96 10.03 -10.24
C ARG A 253 6.79 9.07 -10.40
N ILE A 254 6.15 8.65 -9.29
CA ILE A 254 5.03 7.71 -9.33
C ILE A 254 3.83 8.29 -10.09
N THR A 255 3.55 9.59 -9.93
CA THR A 255 2.49 10.26 -10.69
C THR A 255 2.76 10.17 -12.19
N ARG A 256 3.99 10.41 -12.61
CA ARG A 256 4.41 10.29 -14.03
C ARG A 256 4.25 8.85 -14.52
N ASP A 257 4.67 7.86 -13.74
CA ASP A 257 4.62 6.45 -14.13
C ASP A 257 3.17 5.97 -14.31
N ILE A 258 2.26 6.38 -13.45
CA ILE A 258 0.82 6.10 -13.59
C ILE A 258 0.24 6.79 -14.83
N VAL A 259 0.54 8.07 -15.06
CA VAL A 259 0.02 8.83 -16.22
C VAL A 259 0.56 8.30 -17.54
N THR A 260 1.82 7.87 -17.57
CA THR A 260 2.45 7.33 -18.78
C THR A 260 2.22 5.82 -19.00
N GLY A 261 1.55 5.14 -18.08
CA GLY A 261 1.30 3.70 -18.13
C GLY A 261 2.57 2.84 -18.08
N LYS A 262 3.64 3.33 -17.46
CA LYS A 262 4.90 2.60 -17.29
C LYS A 262 4.87 1.59 -16.14
N ASN A 263 3.74 1.47 -15.47
CA ASN A 263 3.44 0.54 -14.39
C ASN A 263 2.85 -0.79 -14.90
N LYS A 264 3.27 -1.22 -16.12
CA LYS A 264 2.92 -2.53 -16.70
C LYS A 264 4.10 -3.47 -16.67
#